data_e544e311b17fc8000f0bd06c2ecdd148
#
_entry.id   e544e311b17fc8000f0bd06c2ecdd148
#
_cell.length_a   1.000
_cell.length_b   1.000
_cell.length_c   1.000
_cell.angle_alpha   90.00
_cell.angle_beta   90.00
_cell.angle_gamma   90.00
#
_symmetry.space_group_name_H-M   'P 1'
#
loop_
_entity.id
_entity.type
_entity.pdbx_description
1 polymer ?
#
loop_
_entity_poly.entity_id
_entity_poly.type
_entity_poly.pdbx_seq_one_letter_code
_entity_poly.pdbx_strand_id
1 'polypeptide(L)'
;MSTRSVIGILNEDKTVSSVYSHYDGSPEHNGYFLKKYFDTTEKVQNLISNGDISSLVSDQNWKREKHPMINNKQVLKTLYYVDRPEPWENIKPQKHKNVLEFFQRDCCDEFKYLFIPPEGNWNFLKNGFWKCYDTSDPTKSAPSVTIPETSRFFNNDKQMFVYGFSKVSKVKELTK
;
A
#
# COMPACT_ATOMS: atom_id res chain seq x y z
N MET A 1 12.59 -13.57 -0.63
CA MET A 1 11.33 -13.69 -1.41
C MET A 1 10.43 -12.52 -1.09
N SER A 2 9.83 -11.94 -2.09
CA SER A 2 8.89 -10.86 -1.90
C SER A 2 7.50 -11.40 -1.60
N THR A 3 6.82 -10.83 -0.62
CA THR A 3 5.40 -11.03 -0.39
C THR A 3 4.63 -10.01 -1.22
N ARG A 4 3.87 -10.48 -2.19
CA ARG A 4 3.15 -9.62 -3.13
C ARG A 4 1.75 -9.32 -2.64
N SER A 5 1.26 -8.12 -2.95
CA SER A 5 -0.11 -7.73 -2.62
C SER A 5 -0.73 -6.89 -3.72
N VAL A 6 -2.05 -6.78 -3.67
CA VAL A 6 -2.83 -5.86 -4.49
C VAL A 6 -3.58 -4.92 -3.56
N ILE A 7 -3.51 -3.63 -3.87
CA ILE A 7 -4.12 -2.57 -3.05
C ILE A 7 -5.21 -1.91 -3.88
N GLY A 8 -6.44 -1.90 -3.37
CA GLY A 8 -7.58 -1.35 -4.07
C GLY A 8 -8.39 -0.38 -3.23
N ILE A 9 -9.19 0.42 -3.91
CA ILE A 9 -10.17 1.32 -3.32
C ILE A 9 -11.54 1.07 -3.95
N LEU A 10 -12.56 0.97 -3.10
CA LEU A 10 -13.94 0.91 -3.56
C LEU A 10 -14.40 2.31 -3.95
N ASN A 11 -14.72 2.49 -5.22
CA ASN A 11 -15.20 3.76 -5.76
C ASN A 11 -16.70 3.94 -5.47
N GLU A 12 -17.17 5.17 -5.60
CA GLU A 12 -18.58 5.54 -5.40
C GLU A 12 -19.53 4.72 -6.26
N ASP A 13 -19.18 4.48 -7.52
CA ASP A 13 -19.96 3.72 -8.48
C ASP A 13 -19.86 2.20 -8.30
N LYS A 14 -19.28 1.73 -7.19
CA LYS A 14 -19.05 0.32 -6.83
C LYS A 14 -18.00 -0.38 -7.68
N THR A 15 -17.31 0.33 -8.55
CA THR A 15 -16.09 -0.17 -9.18
C THR A 15 -14.92 -0.15 -8.19
N VAL A 16 -13.87 -0.89 -8.50
CA VAL A 16 -12.64 -0.92 -7.70
C VAL A 16 -11.47 -0.53 -8.57
N SER A 17 -10.67 0.41 -8.10
CA SER A 17 -9.38 0.73 -8.71
C SER A 17 -8.27 0.10 -7.90
N SER A 18 -7.30 -0.54 -8.55
CA SER A 18 -6.25 -1.26 -7.83
C SER A 18 -4.89 -1.13 -8.47
N VAL A 19 -3.86 -1.31 -7.64
CA VAL A 19 -2.46 -1.36 -8.05
C VAL A 19 -1.78 -2.57 -7.43
N TYR A 20 -0.72 -3.02 -8.06
CA TYR A 20 0.14 -4.08 -7.57
C TYR A 20 1.22 -3.51 -6.66
N SER A 21 1.58 -4.26 -5.62
CA SER A 21 2.67 -3.94 -4.72
C SER A 21 3.61 -5.14 -4.57
N HIS A 22 4.89 -4.93 -4.90
CA HIS A 22 5.83 -6.05 -5.07
C HIS A 22 6.43 -6.56 -3.76
N TYR A 23 6.85 -5.67 -2.87
CA TYR A 23 7.56 -6.04 -1.64
C TYR A 23 6.69 -5.87 -0.40
N ASP A 24 6.93 -6.73 0.58
CA ASP A 24 6.45 -6.61 1.95
C ASP A 24 4.92 -6.49 2.06
N GLY A 25 4.20 -7.25 1.24
CA GLY A 25 2.74 -7.20 1.16
C GLY A 25 1.98 -7.79 2.35
N SER A 26 2.67 -8.28 3.38
CA SER A 26 2.04 -8.89 4.55
C SER A 26 1.23 -7.88 5.38
N PRO A 27 0.23 -8.33 6.15
CA PRO A 27 -0.54 -7.44 7.02
C PRO A 27 0.31 -6.68 8.05
N GLU A 28 1.42 -7.27 8.47
CA GLU A 28 2.34 -6.65 9.44
C GLU A 28 3.17 -5.51 8.86
N HIS A 29 3.32 -5.44 7.55
CA HIS A 29 4.04 -4.36 6.88
C HIS A 29 3.08 -3.50 6.07
N ASN A 30 2.71 -3.90 4.85
CA ASN A 30 1.84 -3.08 4.01
C ASN A 30 0.49 -2.80 4.67
N GLY A 31 -0.12 -3.80 5.30
CA GLY A 31 -1.38 -3.59 6.02
C GLY A 31 -1.26 -2.55 7.11
N TYR A 32 -0.20 -2.64 7.90
CA TYR A 32 0.06 -1.69 8.98
C TYR A 32 0.25 -0.26 8.45
N PHE A 33 1.07 -0.08 7.41
CA PHE A 33 1.28 1.24 6.82
C PHE A 33 0.01 1.82 6.20
N LEU A 34 -0.75 1.01 5.48
CA LEU A 34 -2.01 1.44 4.89
C LEU A 34 -2.98 1.92 5.97
N LYS A 35 -3.15 1.13 7.02
CA LYS A 35 -4.07 1.45 8.10
C LYS A 35 -3.67 2.72 8.86
N LYS A 36 -2.40 2.91 9.10
CA LYS A 36 -1.90 4.03 9.90
C LYS A 36 -1.76 5.33 9.12
N TYR A 37 -1.27 5.26 7.89
CA TYR A 37 -0.88 6.45 7.13
C TYR A 37 -1.77 6.76 5.94
N PHE A 38 -2.53 5.80 5.44
CA PHE A 38 -3.41 5.98 4.29
C PHE A 38 -4.85 5.72 4.72
N ASP A 39 -5.35 6.57 5.59
CA ASP A 39 -6.60 6.37 6.31
C ASP A 39 -7.77 7.19 5.76
N THR A 40 -7.54 8.04 4.76
CA THR A 40 -8.58 8.85 4.12
C THR A 40 -8.70 8.50 2.64
N THR A 41 -9.87 8.74 2.07
CA THR A 41 -10.12 8.53 0.64
C THR A 41 -9.12 9.29 -0.23
N GLU A 42 -8.83 10.54 0.11
CA GLU A 42 -7.87 11.36 -0.64
C GLU A 42 -6.48 10.73 -0.67
N LYS A 43 -5.99 10.29 0.47
CA LYS A 43 -4.66 9.66 0.55
C LYS A 43 -4.59 8.37 -0.25
N VAL A 44 -5.63 7.54 -0.18
CA VAL A 44 -5.68 6.28 -0.91
C VAL A 44 -5.83 6.49 -2.41
N GLN A 45 -6.68 7.42 -2.82
CA GLN A 45 -6.81 7.77 -4.25
C GLN A 45 -5.49 8.26 -4.81
N ASN A 46 -4.78 9.11 -4.07
CA ASN A 46 -3.47 9.58 -4.50
C ASN A 46 -2.46 8.44 -4.61
N LEU A 47 -2.42 7.54 -3.63
CA LEU A 47 -1.54 6.38 -3.65
C LEU A 47 -1.77 5.53 -4.91
N ILE A 48 -3.03 5.19 -5.19
CA ILE A 48 -3.39 4.33 -6.32
C ILE A 48 -3.17 5.04 -7.66
N SER A 49 -3.40 6.35 -7.73
CA SER A 49 -3.22 7.12 -8.97
C SER A 49 -1.80 7.10 -9.51
N ASN A 50 -0.83 6.79 -8.68
CA ASN A 50 0.58 6.70 -9.09
C ASN A 50 0.93 5.37 -9.78
N GLY A 51 0.01 4.42 -9.83
CA GLY A 51 0.24 3.12 -10.43
C GLY A 51 0.95 2.15 -9.48
N ASP A 52 1.49 1.09 -10.06
CA ASP A 52 2.08 0.00 -9.30
C ASP A 52 3.22 0.45 -8.38
N ILE A 53 3.33 -0.24 -7.26
CA ILE A 53 4.22 0.09 -6.15
C ILE A 53 5.31 -0.98 -6.05
N SER A 54 6.56 -0.54 -5.99
CA SER A 54 7.67 -1.44 -5.68
C SER A 54 7.74 -1.71 -4.18
N SER A 55 7.75 -0.66 -3.37
CA SER A 55 7.84 -0.78 -1.92
C SER A 55 7.03 0.31 -1.25
N LEU A 56 6.07 -0.10 -0.43
CA LEU A 56 5.23 0.81 0.35
C LEU A 56 5.89 1.09 1.69
N VAL A 57 5.97 2.36 2.05
CA VAL A 57 6.38 2.81 3.39
C VAL A 57 5.50 3.98 3.82
N SER A 58 5.70 4.44 5.05
CA SER A 58 5.01 5.63 5.52
C SER A 58 5.54 6.87 4.80
N ASP A 59 4.73 7.49 3.99
CA ASP A 59 5.03 8.81 3.48
C ASP A 59 4.48 9.85 4.46
N GLN A 60 5.34 10.63 5.07
CA GLN A 60 4.89 11.79 5.83
C GLN A 60 4.18 12.79 4.93
N ASN A 61 4.62 12.83 3.68
CA ASN A 61 3.94 13.49 2.60
C ASN A 61 3.25 12.43 1.77
N TRP A 62 1.98 12.18 2.00
CA TRP A 62 1.21 11.17 1.26
C TRP A 62 1.09 11.50 -0.24
N LYS A 63 1.40 12.71 -0.63
CA LYS A 63 1.50 13.11 -2.04
C LYS A 63 2.80 12.59 -2.63
N ARG A 64 2.69 12.07 -3.84
CA ARG A 64 3.87 11.59 -4.53
C ARG A 64 4.87 12.71 -4.78
N GLU A 65 6.09 12.46 -4.39
CA GLU A 65 7.24 13.27 -4.76
C GLU A 65 8.29 12.35 -5.39
N LYS A 66 9.02 12.88 -6.36
CA LYS A 66 10.11 12.12 -6.96
C LYS A 66 11.16 11.78 -5.89
N HIS A 67 11.63 10.55 -5.88
CA HIS A 67 12.60 10.10 -4.89
C HIS A 67 13.91 10.87 -5.00
N PRO A 68 14.26 11.69 -4.02
CA PRO A 68 15.58 12.28 -3.99
C PRO A 68 16.61 11.25 -3.55
N MET A 69 17.78 11.32 -4.17
CA MET A 69 18.97 10.62 -3.70
C MET A 69 19.83 11.60 -2.91
N ILE A 70 20.09 11.27 -1.67
CA ILE A 70 20.96 12.07 -0.80
C ILE A 70 22.16 11.22 -0.43
N ASN A 71 23.34 11.63 -0.85
CA ASN A 71 24.60 10.89 -0.61
C ASN A 71 24.51 9.43 -1.06
N ASN A 72 23.93 9.19 -2.24
CA ASN A 72 23.69 7.85 -2.80
C ASN A 72 22.79 6.97 -1.93
N LYS A 73 22.07 7.56 -0.97
CA LYS A 73 21.06 6.87 -0.17
C LYS A 73 19.68 7.40 -0.52
N GLN A 74 18.76 6.47 -0.70
CA GLN A 74 17.39 6.80 -0.99
C GLN A 74 16.69 7.34 0.27
N VAL A 75 15.92 8.41 0.11
CA VAL A 75 15.08 8.91 1.19
C VAL A 75 13.90 7.96 1.39
N LEU A 76 13.43 7.85 2.63
CA LEU A 76 12.40 6.90 3.03
C LEU A 76 11.03 7.36 2.54
N LYS A 77 10.66 6.94 1.35
CA LYS A 77 9.38 7.20 0.70
C LYS A 77 8.90 5.97 -0.03
N THR A 78 7.60 5.89 -0.28
CA THR A 78 7.05 4.83 -1.13
C THR A 78 7.69 4.87 -2.51
N LEU A 79 8.14 3.72 -2.98
CA LEU A 79 8.80 3.56 -4.27
C LEU A 79 7.77 3.11 -5.31
N TYR A 80 7.57 3.94 -6.32
CA TYR A 80 6.65 3.65 -7.42
C TYR A 80 7.41 3.22 -8.67
N TYR A 81 6.82 2.31 -9.45
CA TYR A 81 7.40 1.90 -10.73
C TYR A 81 7.43 3.05 -11.74
N VAL A 82 6.52 4.03 -11.64
CA VAL A 82 6.50 5.19 -12.52
C VAL A 82 7.77 6.05 -12.41
N ASP A 83 8.51 5.94 -11.32
CA ASP A 83 9.79 6.65 -11.13
C ASP A 83 10.96 5.93 -11.82
N ARG A 84 10.69 4.81 -12.47
CA ARG A 84 11.63 4.04 -13.27
C ARG A 84 11.25 4.16 -14.75
N PRO A 85 12.13 3.75 -15.69
CA PRO A 85 11.78 3.75 -17.12
C PRO A 85 10.83 2.60 -17.48
N GLU A 86 9.69 2.54 -16.80
CA GLU A 86 8.64 1.56 -17.07
C GLU A 86 7.51 2.23 -17.88
N PRO A 87 7.00 1.57 -18.95
CA PRO A 87 5.86 2.11 -19.67
C PRO A 87 4.61 2.20 -18.79
N TRP A 88 3.98 3.36 -18.78
CA TRP A 88 2.79 3.60 -17.96
C TRP A 88 1.68 2.57 -18.19
N GLU A 89 1.50 2.09 -19.42
CA GLU A 89 0.50 1.08 -19.74
C GLU A 89 0.68 -0.23 -18.97
N ASN A 90 1.91 -0.54 -18.55
CA ASN A 90 2.21 -1.77 -17.81
C ASN A 90 2.01 -1.62 -16.31
N ILE A 91 1.97 -0.39 -15.81
CA ILE A 91 1.98 -0.11 -14.37
C ILE A 91 0.82 0.77 -13.90
N LYS A 92 -0.04 1.20 -14.82
CA LYS A 92 -1.19 2.03 -14.48
C LYS A 92 -2.18 1.29 -13.59
N PRO A 93 -3.00 2.01 -12.81
CA PRO A 93 -4.05 1.39 -12.03
C PRO A 93 -5.02 0.62 -12.94
N GLN A 94 -5.51 -0.50 -12.45
CA GLN A 94 -6.55 -1.28 -13.12
C GLN A 94 -7.90 -0.97 -12.50
N LYS A 95 -8.94 -0.88 -13.33
CA LYS A 95 -10.31 -0.66 -12.90
C LYS A 95 -11.12 -1.95 -13.07
N HIS A 96 -11.78 -2.36 -12.02
CA HIS A 96 -12.62 -3.55 -11.99
C HIS A 96 -14.09 -3.15 -11.85
N LYS A 97 -14.99 -3.88 -12.52
CA LYS A 97 -16.43 -3.57 -12.50
C LYS A 97 -17.03 -3.63 -11.11
N ASN A 98 -16.51 -4.49 -10.26
CA ASN A 98 -17.02 -4.73 -8.91
C ASN A 98 -15.95 -5.40 -8.05
N VAL A 99 -16.28 -5.62 -6.78
CA VAL A 99 -15.37 -6.27 -5.82
C VAL A 99 -15.01 -7.69 -6.24
N LEU A 100 -15.95 -8.43 -6.82
CA LEU A 100 -15.66 -9.79 -7.28
C LEU A 100 -14.57 -9.81 -8.34
N GLU A 101 -14.66 -8.93 -9.32
CA GLU A 101 -13.66 -8.81 -10.39
C GLU A 101 -12.29 -8.37 -9.84
N PHE A 102 -12.28 -7.52 -8.82
CA PHE A 102 -11.06 -7.16 -8.09
C PHE A 102 -10.39 -8.40 -7.47
N PHE A 103 -11.17 -9.28 -6.85
CA PHE A 103 -10.62 -10.52 -6.30
C PHE A 103 -10.11 -11.49 -7.36
N GLN A 104 -10.58 -11.37 -8.59
CA GLN A 104 -10.14 -12.19 -9.71
C GLN A 104 -8.83 -11.69 -10.35
N ARG A 105 -8.38 -10.48 -9.99
CA ARG A 105 -7.06 -10.01 -10.44
C ARG A 105 -5.98 -10.92 -9.86
N ASP A 106 -5.23 -11.56 -10.76
CA ASP A 106 -4.17 -12.48 -10.37
C ASP A 106 -2.80 -11.88 -10.71
N CYS A 107 -2.07 -11.55 -9.67
CA CYS A 107 -0.67 -11.09 -9.75
C CYS A 107 0.25 -12.01 -8.97
N CYS A 108 -0.16 -13.25 -8.72
CA CYS A 108 0.49 -14.16 -7.78
C CYS A 108 0.61 -13.52 -6.39
N ASP A 109 -0.39 -12.74 -6.03
CA ASP A 109 -0.44 -12.03 -4.76
C ASP A 109 -0.83 -12.96 -3.61
N GLU A 110 -0.27 -12.67 -2.45
CA GLU A 110 -0.56 -13.42 -1.23
C GLU A 110 -1.63 -12.70 -0.41
N PHE A 111 -1.77 -11.38 -0.58
CA PHE A 111 -2.75 -10.57 0.12
C PHE A 111 -3.40 -9.55 -0.81
N LYS A 112 -4.66 -9.26 -0.54
CA LYS A 112 -5.40 -8.14 -1.14
C LYS A 112 -5.90 -7.21 -0.05
N TYR A 113 -5.74 -5.92 -0.30
CA TYR A 113 -6.20 -4.85 0.58
C TYR A 113 -7.27 -4.05 -0.15
N LEU A 114 -8.39 -3.82 0.52
CA LEU A 114 -9.48 -3.01 -0.02
C LEU A 114 -9.83 -1.90 0.95
N PHE A 115 -9.68 -0.66 0.49
CA PHE A 115 -10.11 0.52 1.26
C PHE A 115 -11.59 0.78 1.01
N ILE A 116 -12.34 0.89 2.10
CA ILE A 116 -13.77 1.23 2.10
C ILE A 116 -13.89 2.66 2.57
N PRO A 117 -14.25 3.61 1.68
CA PRO A 117 -14.50 4.99 2.08
C PRO A 117 -15.66 5.10 3.06
N PRO A 118 -15.72 6.16 3.87
CA PRO A 118 -16.85 6.38 4.77
C PRO A 118 -18.14 6.60 3.99
N GLU A 119 -19.23 6.02 4.47
CA GLU A 119 -20.52 6.15 3.82
C GLU A 119 -21.11 7.56 3.94
N GLY A 120 -21.88 7.95 2.91
CA GLY A 120 -22.91 8.99 2.99
C GLY A 120 -22.43 10.43 2.92
N ASN A 121 -21.15 10.68 2.88
CA ASN A 121 -20.65 12.03 2.66
C ASN A 121 -19.24 11.99 2.09
N TRP A 122 -19.09 12.55 0.91
CA TRP A 122 -17.81 12.66 0.21
C TRP A 122 -16.87 13.62 0.92
N ASN A 123 -16.80 13.51 2.23
CA ASN A 123 -15.79 14.20 2.99
C ASN A 123 -14.49 13.38 2.91
N PHE A 124 -13.65 13.73 1.95
CA PHE A 124 -12.36 13.08 1.73
C PHE A 124 -11.44 13.13 2.96
N LEU A 125 -11.78 13.94 3.95
CA LEU A 125 -11.01 14.07 5.20
C LEU A 125 -11.45 13.08 6.28
N LYS A 126 -12.60 12.41 6.11
CA LYS A 126 -13.03 11.37 7.04
C LYS A 126 -12.25 10.07 6.79
N ASN A 127 -11.94 9.39 7.88
CA ASN A 127 -11.27 8.12 7.83
C ASN A 127 -12.20 7.04 7.29
N GLY A 128 -11.71 6.27 6.31
CA GLY A 128 -12.29 5.00 5.93
C GLY A 128 -11.63 3.85 6.68
N PHE A 129 -11.84 2.64 6.22
CA PHE A 129 -11.19 1.49 6.82
C PHE A 129 -10.67 0.51 5.77
N TRP A 130 -9.65 -0.24 6.15
CA TRP A 130 -9.03 -1.24 5.32
C TRP A 130 -9.53 -2.64 5.68
N LYS A 131 -9.84 -3.40 4.64
CA LYS A 131 -10.03 -4.85 4.73
C LYS A 131 -8.85 -5.54 4.09
N CYS A 132 -8.36 -6.59 4.74
CA CYS A 132 -7.28 -7.41 4.23
C CYS A 132 -7.77 -8.84 4.02
N TYR A 133 -7.33 -9.46 2.93
CA TYR A 133 -7.69 -10.83 2.58
C TYR A 133 -6.45 -11.63 2.21
N ASP A 134 -6.40 -12.86 2.70
CA ASP A 134 -5.35 -13.81 2.31
C ASP A 134 -5.76 -14.47 0.99
N THR A 135 -5.00 -14.19 -0.06
CA THR A 135 -5.23 -14.71 -1.41
C THR A 135 -4.16 -15.71 -1.85
N SER A 136 -3.34 -16.17 -0.93
CA SER A 136 -2.23 -17.08 -1.22
C SER A 136 -2.66 -18.45 -1.77
N ASP A 137 -3.88 -18.88 -1.45
CA ASP A 137 -4.44 -20.13 -1.97
C ASP A 137 -5.57 -19.83 -2.96
N PRO A 138 -5.33 -19.94 -4.28
CA PRO A 138 -6.34 -19.63 -5.29
C PRO A 138 -7.50 -20.61 -5.33
N THR A 139 -7.39 -21.77 -4.65
CA THR A 139 -8.46 -22.79 -4.60
C THR A 139 -9.50 -22.52 -3.53
N LYS A 140 -9.25 -21.56 -2.64
CA LYS A 140 -10.13 -21.20 -1.54
C LYS A 140 -10.69 -19.80 -1.73
N SER A 141 -11.87 -19.55 -1.14
CA SER A 141 -12.35 -18.19 -0.97
C SER A 141 -11.38 -17.47 -0.05
N ALA A 142 -10.99 -16.24 -0.42
CA ALA A 142 -9.98 -15.49 0.31
C ALA A 142 -10.50 -15.13 1.72
N PRO A 143 -9.93 -15.71 2.79
CA PRO A 143 -10.36 -15.38 4.14
C PRO A 143 -9.95 -13.97 4.53
N SER A 144 -10.78 -13.32 5.33
CA SER A 144 -10.47 -12.03 5.93
C SER A 144 -9.34 -12.18 6.96
N VAL A 145 -8.40 -11.24 6.94
CA VAL A 145 -7.26 -11.21 7.86
C VAL A 145 -7.27 -9.89 8.62
N THR A 146 -6.99 -9.95 9.92
CA THR A 146 -6.90 -8.75 10.75
C THR A 146 -5.58 -8.03 10.49
N ILE A 147 -5.67 -6.73 10.22
CA ILE A 147 -4.48 -5.87 10.13
C ILE A 147 -4.07 -5.49 11.57
N PRO A 148 -2.83 -5.75 11.98
CA PRO A 148 -2.41 -5.43 13.35
C PRO A 148 -2.38 -3.93 13.61
N GLU A 149 -2.74 -3.54 14.83
CA GLU A 149 -2.65 -2.15 15.29
C GLU A 149 -1.21 -1.70 15.51
N THR A 150 -0.35 -2.66 15.85
CA THR A 150 1.08 -2.44 16.03
C THR A 150 1.83 -3.50 15.25
N SER A 151 3.02 -3.17 14.78
CA SER A 151 3.86 -4.13 14.09
C SER A 151 4.99 -4.62 14.99
N ARG A 152 5.25 -5.93 14.97
CA ARG A 152 6.41 -6.50 15.64
C ARG A 152 7.75 -6.00 15.05
N PHE A 153 7.72 -5.45 13.87
CA PHE A 153 8.91 -4.92 13.18
C PHE A 153 9.17 -3.45 13.52
N PHE A 154 8.17 -2.75 14.09
CA PHE A 154 8.23 -1.30 14.25
C PHE A 154 7.75 -0.92 15.64
N ASN A 155 8.63 -0.33 16.43
CA ASN A 155 8.30 0.10 17.79
C ASN A 155 7.88 1.57 17.86
N ASN A 156 8.27 2.35 16.84
CA ASN A 156 7.96 3.78 16.77
C ASN A 156 8.05 4.27 15.34
N ASP A 157 7.59 5.49 15.11
CA ASP A 157 7.54 6.07 13.77
C ASP A 157 8.91 6.17 13.09
N LYS A 158 9.95 6.44 13.86
CA LYS A 158 11.31 6.53 13.30
C LYS A 158 11.80 5.17 12.80
N GLN A 159 11.50 4.09 13.53
CA GLN A 159 11.85 2.74 13.10
C GLN A 159 11.10 2.36 11.83
N MET A 160 9.79 2.64 11.77
CA MET A 160 8.99 2.37 10.58
C MET A 160 9.51 3.13 9.39
N PHE A 161 9.85 4.39 9.61
CA PHE A 161 10.33 5.27 8.56
C PHE A 161 11.65 4.78 7.94
N VAL A 162 12.51 4.16 8.72
CA VAL A 162 13.81 3.67 8.28
C VAL A 162 13.75 2.27 7.69
N TYR A 163 12.88 1.41 8.24
CA TYR A 163 12.87 -0.02 7.94
C TYR A 163 12.65 -0.32 6.45
N GLY A 164 11.80 0.45 5.78
CA GLY A 164 11.49 0.20 4.37
C GLY A 164 12.68 0.30 3.42
N PHE A 165 13.76 0.98 3.81
CA PHE A 165 14.94 1.17 2.96
C PHE A 165 16.23 0.72 3.58
N SER A 166 16.27 0.73 4.89
CA SER A 166 17.50 0.56 5.62
C SER A 166 17.40 -0.63 6.53
N LYS A 167 18.51 -1.26 6.73
CA LYS A 167 18.62 -2.28 7.76
C LYS A 167 18.35 -1.65 9.14
N VAL A 168 17.81 -2.44 10.05
CA VAL A 168 17.48 -2.02 11.42
C VAL A 168 18.62 -1.28 12.10
N SER A 169 19.86 -1.61 11.78
CA SER A 169 21.04 -0.93 12.34
C SER A 169 21.06 0.58 12.12
N LYS A 170 20.37 1.08 11.09
CA LYS A 170 20.32 2.53 10.81
C LYS A 170 19.28 3.27 11.64
N VAL A 171 18.43 2.58 12.35
CA VAL A 171 17.49 3.20 13.28
C VAL A 171 18.22 4.10 14.29
N LYS A 172 19.37 3.67 14.76
CA LYS A 172 20.17 4.45 15.71
C LYS A 172 20.64 5.80 15.17
N GLU A 173 20.90 5.90 13.87
CA GLU A 173 21.29 7.15 13.23
C GLU A 173 20.16 8.17 13.18
N LEU A 174 18.93 7.69 13.01
CA LEU A 174 17.75 8.56 12.93
C LEU A 174 17.18 8.94 14.29
N THR A 175 17.50 8.20 15.33
CA THR A 175 17.00 8.46 16.70
C THR A 175 17.89 9.38 17.50
N LYS A 176 19.03 9.75 16.96
CA LYS A 176 19.94 10.70 17.61
C LYS A 176 19.43 12.13 17.58
#